data_94c40350bee0eeb9fd2b375604545174
#
_entry.id   94c40350bee0eeb9fd2b375604545174
#
_cell.length_a   1.000
_cell.length_b   1.000
_cell.length_c   1.000
_cell.angle_alpha   90.00
_cell.angle_beta   90.00
_cell.angle_gamma   90.00
#
_symmetry.space_group_name_H-M   'P 1'
#
loop_
_entity.id
_entity.type
_entity.pdbx_description
1 polymer ?
#
loop_
_entity_poly.entity_id
_entity_poly.type
_entity_poly.pdbx_seq_one_letter_code
_entity_poly.pdbx_strand_id
1 'polypeptide(L)'
;GAFAGKEDKRFLSVDINGIRIAVVAYFDGARQLMKKANFTEYGKDTLVNIYDREKVKQDIRMAKEEGAEFIIAYCHWGREYTNELTRRQINFAKEVADAGADYIMGAHSHCLQPYQVIVAEDGRQVPTLYSAGNFLSEIAISPQITRDTLIASLELERNDEGKVVIKKEGYYPCRILRDEKVRGEFIIVPTNMEWKGTKRNQALEEAERRIDQAVGVQYAKLAKRKGIEKEQWTRSEKDPFTIKEPLLIRVEEEKEQT
;
A
#
# COMPACT_ATOMS: atom_id res chain seq x y z
N GLY A 1 6.48 7.08 7.98
CA GLY A 1 7.85 7.19 7.48
C GLY A 1 8.87 7.45 8.56
N ALA A 2 10.08 7.08 8.30
CA ALA A 2 11.23 7.38 9.14
C ALA A 2 12.28 8.13 8.30
N PHE A 3 13.10 8.97 8.94
CA PHE A 3 14.16 9.73 8.30
C PHE A 3 15.37 9.81 9.26
N ALA A 4 16.59 10.02 8.71
CA ALA A 4 17.82 9.89 9.47
C ALA A 4 18.22 11.17 10.23
N GLY A 5 17.74 12.35 9.81
CA GLY A 5 18.06 13.62 10.44
C GLY A 5 16.99 14.69 10.22
N LYS A 6 17.15 15.83 10.90
CA LYS A 6 16.20 16.95 10.82
C LYS A 6 16.15 17.60 9.45
N GLU A 7 17.27 17.57 8.73
CA GLU A 7 17.43 18.13 7.40
C GLU A 7 17.01 17.16 6.29
N ASP A 8 16.70 15.90 6.65
CA ASP A 8 16.33 14.89 5.67
C ASP A 8 14.92 15.11 5.12
N LYS A 9 14.76 14.77 3.86
CA LYS A 9 13.47 14.77 3.20
C LYS A 9 12.52 13.78 3.87
N ARG A 10 11.29 14.20 4.12
CA ARG A 10 10.26 13.37 4.75
C ARG A 10 9.42 12.57 3.76
N PHE A 11 9.92 12.43 2.54
CA PHE A 11 9.31 11.63 1.49
C PHE A 11 10.37 10.87 0.69
N LEU A 12 9.97 9.74 0.14
CA LEU A 12 10.73 8.99 -0.84
C LEU A 12 10.30 9.45 -2.23
N SER A 13 11.25 9.72 -3.12
CA SER A 13 10.98 10.03 -4.53
C SER A 13 11.58 8.93 -5.41
N VAL A 14 10.81 8.42 -6.37
CA VAL A 14 11.24 7.41 -7.34
C VAL A 14 10.76 7.80 -8.73
N ASP A 15 11.61 7.53 -9.74
CA ASP A 15 11.24 7.67 -11.14
C ASP A 15 10.89 6.29 -11.71
N ILE A 16 9.65 6.15 -12.20
CA ILE A 16 9.17 4.92 -12.82
C ILE A 16 8.70 5.25 -14.23
N ASN A 17 9.42 4.75 -15.24
CA ASN A 17 9.09 4.96 -16.66
C ASN A 17 8.88 6.44 -17.03
N GLY A 18 9.69 7.34 -16.45
CA GLY A 18 9.62 8.77 -16.72
C GLY A 18 8.52 9.52 -15.97
N ILE A 19 7.88 8.89 -15.01
CA ILE A 19 6.95 9.50 -14.06
C ILE A 19 7.62 9.55 -12.69
N ARG A 20 7.74 10.76 -12.11
CA ARG A 20 8.26 10.94 -10.76
C ARG A 20 7.16 10.81 -9.73
N ILE A 21 7.27 9.76 -8.90
CA ILE A 21 6.32 9.46 -7.83
C ILE A 21 6.96 9.79 -6.49
N ALA A 22 6.25 10.50 -5.61
CA ALA A 22 6.66 10.64 -4.23
C ALA A 22 5.76 9.82 -3.30
N VAL A 23 6.39 9.19 -2.30
CA VAL A 23 5.70 8.50 -1.21
C VAL A 23 5.93 9.25 0.08
N VAL A 24 4.87 9.81 0.64
CA VAL A 24 4.85 10.40 1.98
C VAL A 24 4.25 9.39 2.95
N ALA A 25 4.83 9.22 4.13
CA ALA A 25 4.33 8.22 5.06
C ALA A 25 4.19 8.77 6.49
N TYR A 26 3.03 8.50 7.11
CA TYR A 26 2.67 9.06 8.41
C TYR A 26 2.22 7.98 9.38
N PHE A 27 2.53 8.21 10.65
CA PHE A 27 2.09 7.39 11.77
C PHE A 27 1.07 8.17 12.61
N ASP A 28 -0.12 7.60 12.78
CA ASP A 28 -1.18 8.14 13.63
C ASP A 28 -1.08 7.60 15.06
N GLY A 29 0.12 7.50 15.59
CA GLY A 29 0.36 7.05 16.96
C GLY A 29 -0.09 8.08 17.98
N ALA A 30 -0.76 7.63 19.04
CA ALA A 30 -1.05 8.48 20.16
C ALA A 30 0.27 8.98 20.77
N ARG A 31 0.38 10.29 20.99
CA ARG A 31 1.50 10.92 21.72
C ARG A 31 1.86 10.20 23.04
N GLN A 32 0.90 9.47 23.63
CA GLN A 32 1.08 8.69 24.85
C GLN A 32 1.91 7.41 24.64
N LEU A 33 1.80 6.73 23.51
CA LEU A 33 2.65 5.58 23.16
C LEU A 33 4.10 6.01 22.95
N MET A 34 4.31 7.16 22.32
CA MET A 34 5.63 7.75 22.11
C MET A 34 6.31 8.13 23.43
N LYS A 35 5.54 8.65 24.42
CA LYS A 35 6.05 8.94 25.77
C LYS A 35 6.41 7.68 26.56
N LYS A 36 5.66 6.59 26.41
CA LYS A 36 5.92 5.31 27.10
C LYS A 36 7.12 4.56 26.54
N ALA A 37 7.43 4.74 25.26
CA ALA A 37 8.49 4.00 24.57
C ALA A 37 9.88 4.67 24.67
N ASN A 38 10.07 5.67 25.56
CA ASN A 38 11.33 6.42 25.71
C ASN A 38 11.90 7.03 24.40
N PHE A 39 11.06 7.26 23.40
CA PHE A 39 11.45 8.03 22.21
C PHE A 39 11.79 9.50 22.53
N THR A 40 11.71 9.89 23.81
CA THR A 40 12.10 11.21 24.30
C THR A 40 13.59 11.50 24.17
N GLU A 41 14.46 10.48 24.07
CA GLU A 41 15.90 10.65 23.82
C GLU A 41 16.21 11.21 22.43
N TYR A 42 15.33 10.98 21.46
CA TYR A 42 15.50 11.48 20.10
C TYR A 42 14.87 12.87 19.87
N GLY A 43 14.45 13.53 20.96
CA GLY A 43 13.93 14.88 20.92
C GLY A 43 12.54 15.01 20.31
N LYS A 44 12.02 16.25 20.29
CA LYS A 44 10.72 16.59 19.69
C LYS A 44 10.70 16.45 18.16
N ASP A 45 11.84 16.25 17.54
CA ASP A 45 12.06 16.09 16.13
C ASP A 45 12.37 14.62 15.86
N THR A 46 11.37 13.81 15.99
CA THR A 46 11.45 12.36 15.85
C THR A 46 11.82 11.95 14.43
N LEU A 47 12.62 10.89 14.34
CA LEU A 47 12.92 10.19 13.10
C LEU A 47 11.70 9.49 12.48
N VAL A 48 10.54 9.61 13.13
CA VAL A 48 9.26 9.06 12.67
C VAL A 48 8.32 10.20 12.30
N ASN A 49 7.75 10.12 11.12
CA ASN A 49 6.81 11.12 10.62
C ASN A 49 5.44 10.93 11.31
N ILE A 50 5.24 11.61 12.42
CA ILE A 50 3.97 11.60 13.14
C ILE A 50 3.00 12.51 12.40
N TYR A 51 1.76 12.03 12.27
CA TYR A 51 0.71 12.80 11.65
C TYR A 51 0.50 14.16 12.30
N ASP A 52 0.61 15.18 11.48
CA ASP A 52 0.28 16.57 11.77
C ASP A 52 -0.21 17.21 10.47
N ARG A 53 -1.37 17.86 10.49
CA ARG A 53 -2.03 18.39 9.29
C ARG A 53 -1.14 19.37 8.51
N GLU A 54 -0.47 20.25 9.20
CA GLU A 54 0.38 21.26 8.53
C GLU A 54 1.66 20.66 7.97
N LYS A 55 2.22 19.66 8.66
CA LYS A 55 3.37 18.90 8.14
C LYS A 55 3.01 18.11 6.88
N VAL A 56 1.82 17.49 6.84
CA VAL A 56 1.34 16.78 5.63
C VAL A 56 1.30 17.73 4.44
N LYS A 57 0.71 18.90 4.61
CA LYS A 57 0.66 19.93 3.55
C LYS A 57 2.04 20.38 3.10
N GLN A 58 2.95 20.60 4.06
CA GLN A 58 4.32 21.00 3.78
C GLN A 58 5.08 19.92 3.01
N ASP A 59 5.02 18.66 3.46
CA ASP A 59 5.74 17.55 2.84
C ASP A 59 5.26 17.28 1.41
N ILE A 60 3.94 17.31 1.17
CA ILE A 60 3.36 17.15 -0.17
C ILE A 60 3.75 18.32 -1.07
N ARG A 61 3.72 19.56 -0.56
CA ARG A 61 4.16 20.72 -1.32
C ARG A 61 5.63 20.59 -1.71
N MET A 62 6.51 20.26 -0.76
CA MET A 62 7.94 20.08 -1.04
C MET A 62 8.19 18.96 -2.06
N ALA A 63 7.45 17.85 -1.98
CA ALA A 63 7.57 16.78 -2.96
C ALA A 63 7.20 17.25 -4.37
N LYS A 64 6.14 18.07 -4.51
CA LYS A 64 5.73 18.67 -5.79
C LYS A 64 6.75 19.69 -6.31
N GLU A 65 7.30 20.54 -5.42
CA GLU A 65 8.35 21.49 -5.76
C GLU A 65 9.63 20.79 -6.25
N GLU A 66 9.91 19.57 -5.77
CA GLU A 66 11.00 18.72 -6.25
C GLU A 66 10.64 17.89 -7.49
N GLY A 67 9.50 18.16 -8.10
CA GLY A 67 9.07 17.58 -9.37
C GLY A 67 8.28 16.28 -9.25
N ALA A 68 7.76 15.94 -8.08
CA ALA A 68 6.83 14.80 -7.98
C ALA A 68 5.52 15.11 -8.71
N GLU A 69 5.13 14.19 -9.58
CA GLU A 69 3.96 14.32 -10.45
C GLU A 69 2.77 13.51 -9.91
N PHE A 70 3.05 12.53 -9.05
CA PHE A 70 2.05 11.69 -8.39
C PHE A 70 2.46 11.44 -6.94
N ILE A 71 1.54 11.68 -6.01
CA ILE A 71 1.78 11.58 -4.57
C ILE A 71 1.00 10.40 -3.99
N ILE A 72 1.72 9.43 -3.45
CA ILE A 72 1.15 8.33 -2.67
C ILE A 72 1.34 8.64 -1.19
N ALA A 73 0.25 8.70 -0.42
CA ALA A 73 0.31 8.79 1.03
C ALA A 73 0.14 7.41 1.67
N TYR A 74 1.13 6.98 2.45
CA TYR A 74 1.10 5.73 3.21
C TYR A 74 0.85 6.02 4.68
N CYS A 75 -0.31 5.56 5.20
CA CYS A 75 -0.80 5.92 6.53
C CYS A 75 -0.86 4.71 7.45
N HIS A 76 -0.13 4.76 8.56
CA HIS A 76 -0.16 3.75 9.61
C HIS A 76 -1.11 4.20 10.71
N TRP A 77 -2.35 3.71 10.70
CA TRP A 77 -3.49 4.24 11.45
C TRP A 77 -4.54 3.22 11.85
N GLY A 78 -5.50 3.65 12.67
CA GLY A 78 -6.70 2.89 13.00
C GLY A 78 -6.56 2.01 14.23
N ARG A 79 -7.36 0.96 14.29
CA ARG A 79 -7.33 -0.05 15.33
C ARG A 79 -6.84 -1.38 14.77
N GLU A 80 -6.09 -2.11 15.58
CA GLU A 80 -5.67 -3.46 15.24
C GLU A 80 -6.86 -4.43 15.22
N TYR A 81 -6.77 -5.43 14.35
CA TYR A 81 -7.65 -6.61 14.28
C TYR A 81 -9.13 -6.29 14.03
N THR A 82 -9.41 -5.23 13.27
CA THR A 82 -10.77 -4.88 12.84
C THR A 82 -10.80 -4.36 11.40
N ASN A 83 -11.85 -4.75 10.68
CA ASN A 83 -12.14 -4.21 9.34
C ASN A 83 -12.89 -2.87 9.41
N GLU A 84 -13.32 -2.45 10.60
CA GLU A 84 -14.08 -1.21 10.79
C GLU A 84 -13.17 0.02 10.79
N LEU A 85 -13.64 1.08 10.16
CA LEU A 85 -12.96 2.37 10.14
C LEU A 85 -13.26 3.17 11.42
N THR A 86 -12.24 3.81 11.93
CA THR A 86 -12.41 4.82 12.97
C THR A 86 -12.75 6.18 12.35
N ARG A 87 -13.48 7.03 13.06
CA ARG A 87 -13.74 8.42 12.65
C ARG A 87 -12.43 9.19 12.40
N ARG A 88 -11.40 8.90 13.19
CA ARG A 88 -10.09 9.51 13.05
C ARG A 88 -9.42 9.16 11.73
N GLN A 89 -9.48 7.89 11.28
CA GLN A 89 -8.97 7.50 9.97
C GLN A 89 -9.68 8.23 8.84
N ILE A 90 -11.01 8.34 8.92
CA ILE A 90 -11.82 9.02 7.89
C ILE A 90 -11.43 10.50 7.79
N ASN A 91 -11.30 11.18 8.93
CA ASN A 91 -10.91 12.59 8.96
C ASN A 91 -9.48 12.77 8.45
N PHE A 92 -8.55 11.91 8.88
CA PHE A 92 -7.16 11.95 8.42
C PHE A 92 -7.06 11.73 6.91
N ALA A 93 -7.76 10.74 6.37
CA ALA A 93 -7.78 10.49 4.93
C ALA A 93 -8.27 11.72 4.14
N LYS A 94 -9.33 12.38 4.62
CA LYS A 94 -9.83 13.62 4.02
C LYS A 94 -8.78 14.73 4.03
N GLU A 95 -8.11 14.95 5.17
CA GLU A 95 -7.08 15.98 5.30
C GLU A 95 -5.85 15.70 4.40
N VAL A 96 -5.46 14.44 4.25
CA VAL A 96 -4.38 14.03 3.33
C VAL A 96 -4.78 14.22 1.86
N ALA A 97 -6.02 13.89 1.50
CA ALA A 97 -6.56 14.14 0.17
C ALA A 97 -6.58 15.64 -0.14
N ASP A 98 -7.06 16.47 0.79
CA ASP A 98 -7.11 17.94 0.67
C ASP A 98 -5.72 18.56 0.58
N ALA A 99 -4.73 17.96 1.25
CA ALA A 99 -3.34 18.39 1.15
C ALA A 99 -2.68 18.12 -0.21
N GLY A 100 -3.30 17.29 -1.05
CA GLY A 100 -2.84 17.08 -2.42
C GLY A 100 -2.26 15.69 -2.73
N ALA A 101 -2.55 14.67 -1.91
CA ALA A 101 -2.26 13.29 -2.27
C ALA A 101 -3.15 12.84 -3.44
N ASP A 102 -2.61 11.98 -4.30
CA ASP A 102 -3.30 11.42 -5.47
C ASP A 102 -3.80 9.99 -5.21
N TYR A 103 -3.16 9.27 -4.26
CA TYR A 103 -3.58 7.96 -3.78
C TYR A 103 -3.26 7.82 -2.30
N ILE A 104 -4.15 7.17 -1.53
CA ILE A 104 -3.94 6.91 -0.11
C ILE A 104 -3.99 5.41 0.16
N MET A 105 -2.97 4.90 0.84
CA MET A 105 -2.88 3.51 1.27
C MET A 105 -2.60 3.43 2.76
N GLY A 106 -3.42 2.69 3.47
CA GLY A 106 -3.31 2.51 4.90
C GLY A 106 -2.74 1.15 5.30
N ALA A 107 -2.32 1.09 6.55
CA ALA A 107 -1.82 -0.09 7.25
C ALA A 107 -2.10 0.02 8.75
N HIS A 108 -1.63 -0.92 9.56
CA HIS A 108 -1.72 -1.03 11.02
C HIS A 108 -2.78 -1.99 11.52
N SER A 109 -3.95 -2.03 10.92
CA SER A 109 -5.05 -2.88 11.40
C SER A 109 -4.76 -4.38 11.36
N HIS A 110 -3.68 -4.81 10.70
CA HIS A 110 -3.33 -6.21 10.45
C HIS A 110 -4.41 -7.01 9.70
N CYS A 111 -5.42 -6.35 9.22
CA CYS A 111 -6.48 -6.91 8.37
C CYS A 111 -6.90 -5.88 7.32
N LEU A 112 -7.59 -6.36 6.30
CA LEU A 112 -8.11 -5.51 5.24
C LEU A 112 -9.16 -4.54 5.78
N GLN A 113 -9.15 -3.32 5.27
CA GLN A 113 -10.18 -2.32 5.51
C GLN A 113 -10.72 -1.80 4.17
N PRO A 114 -11.90 -1.15 4.17
CA PRO A 114 -12.56 -0.71 2.95
C PRO A 114 -11.71 0.15 2.03
N TYR A 115 -12.02 0.06 0.75
CA TYR A 115 -11.62 1.03 -0.26
C TYR A 115 -12.75 2.05 -0.46
N GLN A 116 -12.38 3.32 -0.58
CA GLN A 116 -13.30 4.43 -0.86
C GLN A 116 -12.63 5.46 -1.76
N VAL A 117 -13.43 6.23 -2.50
CA VAL A 117 -12.95 7.41 -3.21
C VAL A 117 -13.33 8.65 -2.41
N ILE A 118 -12.32 9.42 -1.99
CA ILE A 118 -12.52 10.66 -1.24
C ILE A 118 -12.53 11.82 -2.23
N VAL A 119 -13.55 12.67 -2.13
CA VAL A 119 -13.57 13.93 -2.88
C VAL A 119 -12.83 14.98 -2.06
N ALA A 120 -11.69 15.45 -2.56
CA ALA A 120 -10.91 16.53 -1.95
C ALA A 120 -11.62 17.90 -2.10
N GLU A 121 -11.19 18.91 -1.33
CA GLU A 121 -11.74 20.27 -1.39
C GLU A 121 -11.64 20.91 -2.77
N ASP A 122 -10.61 20.56 -3.54
CA ASP A 122 -10.37 21.02 -4.91
C ASP A 122 -11.13 20.20 -5.98
N GLY A 123 -12.00 19.28 -5.56
CA GLY A 123 -12.82 18.42 -6.42
C GLY A 123 -12.11 17.16 -6.95
N ARG A 124 -10.82 16.95 -6.66
CA ARG A 124 -10.14 15.71 -7.05
C ARG A 124 -10.77 14.49 -6.36
N GLN A 125 -10.85 13.41 -7.11
CA GLN A 125 -11.22 12.12 -6.58
C GLN A 125 -9.94 11.36 -6.18
N VAL A 126 -9.80 11.07 -4.88
CA VAL A 126 -8.60 10.44 -4.32
C VAL A 126 -8.94 9.03 -3.87
N PRO A 127 -8.49 8.01 -4.64
CA PRO A 127 -8.64 6.62 -4.25
C PRO A 127 -7.94 6.35 -2.93
N THR A 128 -8.64 5.68 -2.02
CA THR A 128 -8.18 5.43 -0.66
C THR A 128 -8.45 4.00 -0.25
N LEU A 129 -7.40 3.21 -0.09
CA LEU A 129 -7.45 1.89 0.53
C LEU A 129 -7.05 2.02 2.00
N TYR A 130 -7.98 1.88 2.92
CA TYR A 130 -7.72 2.14 4.34
C TYR A 130 -6.79 1.12 5.00
N SER A 131 -6.72 -0.12 4.53
CA SER A 131 -5.66 -1.07 4.88
C SER A 131 -5.57 -2.21 3.88
N ALA A 132 -4.34 -2.52 3.47
CA ALA A 132 -4.03 -3.68 2.62
C ALA A 132 -3.86 -4.98 3.41
N GLY A 133 -4.02 -4.97 4.73
CA GLY A 133 -3.72 -6.11 5.60
C GLY A 133 -2.22 -6.31 5.83
N ASN A 134 -1.86 -7.50 6.28
CA ASN A 134 -0.46 -7.92 6.41
C ASN A 134 0.09 -8.33 5.05
N PHE A 135 1.34 -7.97 4.74
CA PHE A 135 1.99 -8.50 3.54
C PHE A 135 2.70 -9.82 3.85
N LEU A 136 3.71 -9.81 4.71
CA LEU A 136 4.37 -11.01 5.20
C LEU A 136 4.45 -10.92 6.72
N SER A 137 3.72 -11.79 7.41
CA SER A 137 3.58 -11.69 8.86
C SER A 137 3.26 -13.03 9.49
N GLU A 138 3.87 -13.27 10.65
CA GLU A 138 3.59 -14.42 11.51
C GLU A 138 2.35 -14.20 12.40
N ILE A 139 1.77 -13.01 12.43
CA ILE A 139 0.62 -12.69 13.27
C ILE A 139 -0.54 -13.63 12.96
N ALA A 140 -0.90 -14.46 13.95
CA ALA A 140 -1.93 -15.49 13.84
C ALA A 140 -3.20 -15.17 14.65
N ILE A 141 -3.33 -13.94 15.17
CA ILE A 141 -4.56 -13.50 15.85
C ILE A 141 -5.65 -13.44 14.79
N SER A 142 -6.74 -14.18 15.00
CA SER A 142 -7.81 -14.34 13.99
C SER A 142 -7.28 -14.69 12.60
N PRO A 143 -6.72 -15.91 12.39
CA PRO A 143 -6.02 -16.27 11.14
C PRO A 143 -6.84 -16.09 9.86
N GLN A 144 -8.17 -16.03 9.97
CA GLN A 144 -9.07 -15.80 8.84
C GLN A 144 -8.90 -14.39 8.28
N ILE A 145 -8.79 -13.37 9.13
CA ILE A 145 -8.74 -11.96 8.70
C ILE A 145 -7.31 -11.40 8.65
N THR A 146 -6.39 -11.88 9.51
CA THR A 146 -5.02 -11.36 9.56
C THR A 146 -4.09 -11.99 8.52
N ARG A 147 -4.52 -13.07 7.87
CA ARG A 147 -3.80 -13.70 6.76
C ARG A 147 -4.35 -13.36 5.39
N ASP A 148 -5.53 -12.76 5.33
CA ASP A 148 -6.09 -12.23 4.09
C ASP A 148 -5.43 -10.87 3.81
N THR A 149 -4.92 -10.70 2.60
CA THR A 149 -4.18 -9.52 2.17
C THR A 149 -4.42 -9.24 0.69
N LEU A 150 -3.89 -8.16 0.19
CA LEU A 150 -3.95 -7.84 -1.23
C LEU A 150 -2.69 -7.12 -1.70
N ILE A 151 -2.48 -7.14 -3.01
CA ILE A 151 -1.52 -6.30 -3.70
C ILE A 151 -2.32 -5.27 -4.49
N ALA A 152 -2.21 -4.00 -4.11
CA ALA A 152 -2.76 -2.90 -4.90
C ALA A 152 -1.93 -2.68 -6.16
N SER A 153 -2.59 -2.39 -7.27
CA SER A 153 -1.95 -2.13 -8.56
C SER A 153 -2.49 -0.84 -9.15
N LEU A 154 -1.58 0.05 -9.53
CA LEU A 154 -1.89 1.30 -10.21
C LEU A 154 -1.17 1.32 -11.56
N GLU A 155 -1.90 1.65 -12.62
CA GLU A 155 -1.35 2.01 -13.92
C GLU A 155 -1.53 3.51 -14.09
N LEU A 156 -0.41 4.22 -14.24
CA LEU A 156 -0.39 5.67 -14.39
C LEU A 156 -0.10 6.03 -15.85
N GLU A 157 -0.71 7.11 -16.33
CA GLU A 157 -0.41 7.68 -17.64
C GLU A 157 -0.44 9.21 -17.57
N ARG A 158 0.10 9.87 -18.61
CA ARG A 158 -0.09 11.30 -18.81
C ARG A 158 -1.33 11.50 -19.68
N ASN A 159 -2.24 12.34 -19.21
CA ASN A 159 -3.38 12.76 -20.01
C ASN A 159 -2.97 13.81 -21.07
N ASP A 160 -3.91 14.26 -21.88
CA ASP A 160 -3.68 15.23 -22.97
C ASP A 160 -3.14 16.59 -22.47
N GLU A 161 -3.34 16.91 -21.20
CA GLU A 161 -2.81 18.11 -20.53
C GLU A 161 -1.40 17.89 -19.96
N GLY A 162 -0.83 16.69 -20.13
CA GLY A 162 0.47 16.30 -19.59
C GLY A 162 0.46 15.96 -18.10
N LYS A 163 -0.71 15.94 -17.45
CA LYS A 163 -0.86 15.61 -16.04
C LYS A 163 -0.87 14.09 -15.85
N VAL A 164 -0.16 13.61 -14.83
CA VAL A 164 -0.19 12.20 -14.45
C VAL A 164 -1.51 11.86 -13.76
N VAL A 165 -2.18 10.83 -14.25
CA VAL A 165 -3.47 10.35 -13.77
C VAL A 165 -3.46 8.82 -13.63
N ILE A 166 -4.36 8.30 -12.82
CA ILE A 166 -4.59 6.86 -12.73
C ILE A 166 -5.41 6.42 -13.94
N LYS A 167 -4.77 5.66 -14.86
CA LYS A 167 -5.43 5.02 -16.01
C LYS A 167 -6.25 3.81 -15.58
N LYS A 168 -5.66 3.00 -14.68
CA LYS A 168 -6.28 1.79 -14.18
C LYS A 168 -5.82 1.54 -12.75
N GLU A 169 -6.75 1.12 -11.92
CA GLU A 169 -6.45 0.66 -10.57
C GLU A 169 -7.19 -0.63 -10.26
N GLY A 170 -6.69 -1.34 -9.26
CA GLY A 170 -7.33 -2.53 -8.76
C GLY A 170 -6.43 -3.31 -7.80
N TYR A 171 -6.84 -4.53 -7.46
CA TYR A 171 -6.08 -5.37 -6.52
C TYR A 171 -6.05 -6.84 -6.94
N TYR A 172 -4.98 -7.50 -6.51
CA TYR A 172 -4.87 -8.96 -6.54
C TYR A 172 -5.15 -9.48 -5.13
N PRO A 173 -6.21 -10.28 -4.94
CA PRO A 173 -6.50 -10.86 -3.65
C PRO A 173 -5.44 -11.92 -3.33
N CYS A 174 -4.90 -11.87 -2.12
CA CYS A 174 -3.83 -12.75 -1.68
C CYS A 174 -4.10 -13.30 -0.28
N ARG A 175 -3.45 -14.42 0.03
CA ARG A 175 -3.47 -15.01 1.36
C ARG A 175 -2.07 -15.41 1.80
N ILE A 176 -1.75 -15.16 3.06
CA ILE A 176 -0.52 -15.62 3.69
C ILE A 176 -0.73 -17.08 4.11
N LEU A 177 0.07 -17.98 3.56
CA LEU A 177 0.13 -19.39 3.96
C LEU A 177 1.43 -19.65 4.71
N ARG A 178 1.37 -20.58 5.66
CA ARG A 178 2.56 -21.13 6.28
C ARG A 178 3.04 -22.30 5.44
N ASP A 179 4.32 -22.33 5.07
CA ASP A 179 4.89 -23.50 4.44
C ASP A 179 5.21 -24.53 5.54
N GLU A 180 4.47 -25.65 5.52
CA GLU A 180 4.66 -26.73 6.49
C GLU A 180 5.96 -27.50 6.27
N LYS A 181 6.52 -27.43 5.05
CA LYS A 181 7.76 -28.13 4.68
C LYS A 181 9.01 -27.41 5.16
N VAL A 182 8.93 -26.10 5.33
CA VAL A 182 10.04 -25.27 5.80
C VAL A 182 9.61 -24.55 7.08
N ARG A 183 10.23 -24.93 8.20
CA ARG A 183 9.87 -24.39 9.52
C ARG A 183 10.04 -22.86 9.53
N GLY A 184 8.95 -22.15 9.75
CA GLY A 184 8.96 -20.69 9.90
C GLY A 184 8.85 -19.91 8.59
N GLU A 185 8.70 -20.55 7.44
CA GLU A 185 8.46 -19.85 6.18
C GLU A 185 6.98 -19.53 6.00
N PHE A 186 6.74 -18.29 5.57
CA PHE A 186 5.45 -17.81 5.14
C PHE A 186 5.54 -17.40 3.67
N ILE A 187 4.50 -17.73 2.92
CA ILE A 187 4.38 -17.37 1.51
C ILE A 187 3.08 -16.60 1.28
N ILE A 188 3.10 -15.68 0.33
CA ILE A 188 1.93 -14.96 -0.11
C ILE A 188 1.45 -15.60 -1.41
N VAL A 189 0.20 -16.04 -1.41
CA VAL A 189 -0.40 -16.75 -2.54
C VAL A 189 -1.60 -15.97 -3.05
N PRO A 190 -1.66 -15.65 -4.35
CA PRO A 190 -2.88 -15.11 -4.94
C PRO A 190 -4.04 -16.11 -4.80
N THR A 191 -5.20 -15.63 -4.36
CA THR A 191 -6.36 -16.51 -4.11
C THR A 191 -7.12 -16.87 -5.37
N ASN A 192 -7.03 -16.04 -6.41
CA ASN A 192 -7.76 -16.15 -7.67
C ASN A 192 -6.97 -16.78 -8.82
N MET A 193 -5.77 -17.30 -8.54
CA MET A 193 -4.95 -17.97 -9.54
C MET A 193 -4.20 -19.17 -8.94
N GLU A 194 -3.77 -20.10 -9.79
CA GLU A 194 -2.86 -21.17 -9.39
C GLU A 194 -1.43 -20.65 -9.31
N TRP A 195 -0.73 -21.00 -8.25
CA TRP A 195 0.65 -20.61 -8.02
C TRP A 195 1.50 -21.80 -7.63
N LYS A 196 2.58 -22.08 -8.39
CA LYS A 196 3.64 -23.06 -8.10
C LYS A 196 3.22 -24.25 -7.22
N GLY A 197 2.33 -25.10 -7.73
CA GLY A 197 1.90 -26.31 -7.01
C GLY A 197 0.87 -26.07 -5.90
N THR A 198 0.52 -24.85 -5.60
CA THR A 198 -0.62 -24.53 -4.73
C THR A 198 -1.85 -24.50 -5.62
N LYS A 199 -2.65 -25.57 -5.56
CA LYS A 199 -3.93 -25.61 -6.24
C LYS A 199 -4.91 -24.70 -5.52
N ARG A 200 -5.73 -23.96 -6.28
CA ARG A 200 -6.86 -23.25 -5.72
C ARG A 200 -7.78 -24.27 -5.04
N ASN A 201 -8.12 -24.02 -3.80
CA ASN A 201 -8.98 -24.86 -2.97
C ASN A 201 -10.03 -24.01 -2.26
N GLN A 202 -10.95 -24.68 -1.57
CA GLN A 202 -12.04 -24.01 -0.85
C GLN A 202 -11.54 -22.92 0.11
N ALA A 203 -10.42 -23.13 0.79
CA ALA A 203 -9.88 -22.15 1.73
C ALA A 203 -9.42 -20.85 1.05
N LEU A 204 -8.86 -20.95 -0.16
CA LEU A 204 -8.49 -19.78 -0.97
C LEU A 204 -9.73 -19.09 -1.54
N GLU A 205 -10.74 -19.83 -1.94
CA GLU A 205 -12.02 -19.27 -2.41
C GLU A 205 -12.78 -18.54 -1.29
N GLU A 206 -12.75 -19.08 -0.08
CA GLU A 206 -13.31 -18.41 1.09
C GLU A 206 -12.51 -17.15 1.46
N ALA A 207 -11.17 -17.19 1.36
CA ALA A 207 -10.32 -16.03 1.55
C ALA A 207 -10.64 -14.94 0.54
N GLU A 208 -10.75 -15.28 -0.74
CA GLU A 208 -11.11 -14.33 -1.80
C GLU A 208 -12.44 -13.64 -1.52
N ARG A 209 -13.48 -14.40 -1.12
CA ARG A 209 -14.78 -13.82 -0.75
C ARG A 209 -14.69 -12.85 0.42
N ARG A 210 -13.89 -13.17 1.46
CA ARG A 210 -13.68 -12.26 2.59
C ARG A 210 -12.93 -11.00 2.18
N ILE A 211 -11.93 -11.12 1.30
CA ILE A 211 -11.17 -10.00 0.77
C ILE A 211 -12.10 -9.07 -0.02
N ASP A 212 -12.88 -9.62 -0.94
CA ASP A 212 -13.84 -8.86 -1.74
C ASP A 212 -14.87 -8.13 -0.86
N GLN A 213 -15.34 -8.79 0.18
CA GLN A 213 -16.27 -8.20 1.15
C GLN A 213 -15.62 -7.07 1.97
N ALA A 214 -14.38 -7.26 2.39
CA ALA A 214 -13.66 -6.29 3.23
C ALA A 214 -13.32 -5.00 2.48
N VAL A 215 -12.87 -5.11 1.22
CA VAL A 215 -12.53 -3.94 0.40
C VAL A 215 -13.74 -3.27 -0.22
N GLY A 216 -14.81 -4.02 -0.45
CA GLY A 216 -16.06 -3.53 -1.02
C GLY A 216 -16.08 -3.54 -2.56
N VAL A 217 -17.29 -3.35 -3.10
CA VAL A 217 -17.57 -3.51 -4.54
C VAL A 217 -17.00 -2.39 -5.43
N GLN A 218 -16.59 -1.28 -4.83
CA GLN A 218 -16.04 -0.14 -5.59
C GLN A 218 -14.58 -0.37 -6.04
N TYR A 219 -13.87 -1.29 -5.39
CA TYR A 219 -12.49 -1.59 -5.75
C TYR A 219 -12.44 -2.73 -6.76
N ALA A 220 -11.85 -2.48 -7.92
CA ALA A 220 -11.80 -3.45 -9.00
C ALA A 220 -10.85 -4.60 -8.67
N LYS A 221 -11.39 -5.83 -8.61
CA LYS A 221 -10.57 -7.04 -8.53
C LYS A 221 -9.95 -7.31 -9.89
N LEU A 222 -8.63 -7.43 -9.92
CA LEU A 222 -7.90 -7.73 -11.13
C LEU A 222 -8.01 -9.24 -11.41
N ALA A 223 -8.45 -9.57 -12.62
CA ALA A 223 -8.57 -10.93 -13.09
C ALA A 223 -7.19 -11.56 -13.35
N LYS A 224 -7.14 -12.90 -13.35
CA LYS A 224 -5.97 -13.71 -13.73
C LYS A 224 -5.18 -13.05 -14.87
N ARG A 225 -3.87 -12.88 -14.62
CA ARG A 225 -2.91 -12.71 -15.72
C ARG A 225 -2.18 -14.03 -15.91
N LYS A 226 -2.23 -14.57 -17.13
CA LYS A 226 -1.35 -15.66 -17.53
C LYS A 226 0.07 -15.13 -17.62
N GLY A 227 1.03 -15.82 -17.01
CA GLY A 227 2.45 -15.62 -17.25
C GLY A 227 3.14 -14.56 -16.35
N ILE A 228 3.41 -14.94 -15.11
CA ILE A 228 4.56 -14.38 -14.38
C ILE A 228 5.69 -15.38 -14.60
N GLU A 229 6.62 -15.09 -15.50
CA GLU A 229 7.74 -15.96 -15.76
C GLU A 229 8.73 -15.97 -14.60
N LYS A 230 9.32 -17.13 -14.38
CA LYS A 230 10.12 -17.51 -13.22
C LYS A 230 11.46 -16.78 -13.10
N GLU A 231 11.90 -16.06 -14.12
CA GLU A 231 13.26 -15.53 -14.26
C GLU A 231 13.50 -14.16 -13.60
N GLN A 232 12.48 -13.53 -13.09
CA GLN A 232 12.60 -12.17 -12.54
C GLN A 232 12.81 -12.10 -11.01
N TRP A 233 12.95 -13.22 -10.32
CA TRP A 233 13.15 -13.28 -8.88
C TRP A 233 14.59 -13.72 -8.53
N THR A 234 15.60 -13.08 -9.07
CA THR A 234 16.98 -13.28 -8.59
C THR A 234 17.24 -12.29 -7.46
N ARG A 235 17.34 -12.84 -6.26
CA ARG A 235 17.82 -12.13 -5.07
C ARG A 235 19.25 -11.67 -5.35
N SER A 236 19.53 -10.37 -5.27
CA SER A 236 20.90 -9.88 -5.28
C SER A 236 21.58 -10.32 -3.98
N GLU A 237 22.61 -11.17 -4.09
CA GLU A 237 23.36 -11.67 -2.93
C GLU A 237 24.22 -10.59 -2.24
N LYS A 238 24.38 -9.40 -2.85
CA LYS A 238 25.32 -8.38 -2.38
C LYS A 238 24.68 -7.18 -1.69
N ASP A 239 23.39 -6.93 -1.89
CA ASP A 239 22.68 -5.86 -1.20
C ASP A 239 21.17 -6.13 -1.19
N PRO A 240 20.62 -6.55 -0.05
CA PRO A 240 19.20 -6.88 0.06
C PRO A 240 18.27 -5.65 -0.06
N PHE A 241 18.82 -4.43 -0.06
CA PHE A 241 18.06 -3.18 -0.12
C PHE A 241 18.22 -2.42 -1.43
N THR A 242 19.13 -2.84 -2.31
CA THR A 242 19.25 -2.23 -3.64
C THR A 242 18.31 -2.91 -4.61
N ILE A 243 17.20 -2.26 -4.94
CA ILE A 243 16.36 -2.61 -6.09
C ILE A 243 17.11 -2.11 -7.33
N LYS A 244 17.90 -2.99 -7.96
CA LYS A 244 18.67 -2.63 -9.16
C LYS A 244 17.83 -2.48 -10.42
N GLU A 245 16.64 -3.06 -10.44
CA GLU A 245 15.65 -2.87 -11.49
C GLU A 245 14.25 -2.82 -10.86
N PRO A 246 13.40 -1.88 -11.29
CA PRO A 246 12.01 -1.88 -10.84
C PRO A 246 11.35 -3.20 -11.26
N LEU A 247 10.51 -3.72 -10.40
CA LEU A 247 9.72 -4.94 -10.67
C LEU A 247 8.73 -4.62 -11.81
N LEU A 248 9.21 -4.72 -13.04
CA LEU A 248 8.38 -4.58 -14.23
C LEU A 248 7.57 -5.87 -14.38
N ILE A 249 6.37 -5.87 -13.84
CA ILE A 249 5.36 -6.87 -14.23
C ILE A 249 4.96 -6.51 -15.66
N ARG A 250 5.64 -7.10 -16.66
CA ARG A 250 5.19 -7.01 -18.05
C ARG A 250 3.92 -7.83 -18.18
N VAL A 251 2.87 -7.16 -18.54
CA VAL A 251 1.60 -7.76 -18.92
C VAL A 251 1.57 -7.83 -20.43
N GLU A 252 1.65 -9.03 -20.99
CA GLU A 252 1.32 -9.25 -22.37
C GLU A 252 -0.20 -9.12 -22.53
N GLU A 253 -0.64 -8.19 -23.36
CA GLU A 253 -2.03 -8.09 -23.78
C GLU A 253 -2.33 -9.28 -24.68
N GLU A 254 -3.33 -10.09 -24.31
CA GLU A 254 -3.92 -11.04 -25.26
C GLU A 254 -4.53 -10.25 -26.42
N LYS A 255 -3.96 -10.38 -27.61
CA LYS A 255 -4.67 -9.98 -28.83
C LYS A 255 -5.90 -10.85 -28.94
N GLU A 256 -7.08 -10.24 -28.82
CA GLU A 256 -8.33 -10.88 -29.25
C GLU A 256 -8.15 -11.34 -30.68
N GLN A 257 -8.16 -12.65 -30.87
CA GLN A 257 -8.30 -13.23 -32.21
C GLN A 257 -9.77 -13.06 -32.59
N THR A 258 -10.01 -12.16 -33.54
CA THR A 258 -11.26 -12.08 -34.33
C THR A 258 -11.54 -13.37 -35.07
#